data_f3502923eee303c398cef005c84c6530
#
_entry.id   f3502923eee303c398cef005c84c6530
#
_cell.length_a   1.000
_cell.length_b   1.000
_cell.length_c   1.000
_cell.angle_alpha   90.00
_cell.angle_beta   90.00
_cell.angle_gamma   90.00
#
_symmetry.space_group_name_H-M   'P 1'
#
loop_
_entity.id
_entity.type
_entity.pdbx_description
1 polymer ?
#
loop_
_entity_poly.entity_id
_entity_poly.type
_entity_poly.pdbx_seq_one_letter_code
_entity_poly.pdbx_strand_id
1 'polypeptide(L)'
;MKIWKVLGLTAVAAASLYALTACATKPDPMDDKATASITSYNHTPDYIHQFYVDGTWGGNSFAYGGGGKFVCCVVYPKAWRPGLTATVKWTTSSSDPNATGDAAKPHWHEAVVPIEKYVETGTLHVHFLPEGKVRLIISNWVAGHPKYPGPAYPVKPADFHFEPWKGAASEAAARARAQAEGRAAVEAEMRALRAASAPQAPSTPSSPKDVQLPPPPVVPKDEK
;
A
#
# COMPACT_ATOMS: atom_id res chain seq x y z
N MET A 1 -14.55 -62.05 45.91
CA MET A 1 -14.93 -60.63 45.88
C MET A 1 -13.77 -59.64 45.69
N LYS A 2 -12.48 -60.02 45.59
CA LYS A 2 -11.33 -59.11 45.46
C LYS A 2 -10.90 -58.86 44.01
N ILE A 3 -11.17 -59.74 43.06
CA ILE A 3 -10.72 -59.68 41.66
C ILE A 3 -11.51 -58.65 40.84
N TRP A 4 -12.79 -58.46 41.13
CA TRP A 4 -13.60 -57.47 40.40
C TRP A 4 -13.30 -56.00 40.70
N LYS A 5 -12.72 -55.69 41.89
CA LYS A 5 -12.29 -54.34 42.23
C LYS A 5 -11.03 -53.91 41.48
N VAL A 6 -10.11 -54.85 41.19
CA VAL A 6 -8.90 -54.60 40.47
C VAL A 6 -9.14 -54.38 38.99
N LEU A 7 -10.07 -55.13 38.36
CA LEU A 7 -10.46 -54.96 36.97
C LEU A 7 -11.19 -53.61 36.71
N GLY A 8 -11.96 -53.12 37.68
CA GLY A 8 -12.62 -51.81 37.55
C GLY A 8 -11.65 -50.63 37.62
N LEU A 9 -10.58 -50.71 38.44
CA LEU A 9 -9.58 -49.64 38.56
C LEU A 9 -8.70 -49.54 37.34
N THR A 10 -8.34 -50.67 36.71
CA THR A 10 -7.53 -50.66 35.46
C THR A 10 -8.28 -50.12 34.26
N ALA A 11 -9.58 -50.38 34.16
CA ALA A 11 -10.42 -49.86 33.07
C ALA A 11 -10.62 -48.34 33.16
N VAL A 12 -10.77 -47.79 34.37
CA VAL A 12 -10.88 -46.33 34.57
C VAL A 12 -9.57 -45.62 34.30
N ALA A 13 -8.43 -46.20 34.69
CA ALA A 13 -7.10 -45.61 34.39
C ALA A 13 -6.79 -45.60 32.89
N ALA A 14 -7.16 -46.68 32.15
CA ALA A 14 -6.98 -46.72 30.70
C ALA A 14 -7.87 -45.69 29.96
N ALA A 15 -9.12 -45.53 30.39
CA ALA A 15 -10.01 -44.51 29.82
C ALA A 15 -9.55 -43.10 30.07
N SER A 16 -8.94 -42.81 31.24
CA SER A 16 -8.36 -41.48 31.53
C SER A 16 -7.12 -41.16 30.70
N LEU A 17 -6.28 -42.16 30.36
CA LEU A 17 -5.16 -41.96 29.48
C LEU A 17 -5.59 -41.66 28.02
N TYR A 18 -6.66 -42.31 27.55
CA TYR A 18 -7.21 -42.03 26.21
C TYR A 18 -7.84 -40.65 26.09
N ALA A 19 -8.45 -40.13 27.18
CA ALA A 19 -9.03 -38.78 27.18
C ALA A 19 -7.96 -37.66 27.11
N LEU A 20 -6.74 -37.89 27.61
CA LEU A 20 -5.64 -36.93 27.57
C LEU A 20 -4.97 -36.81 26.19
N THR A 21 -5.09 -37.81 25.32
CA THR A 21 -4.57 -37.76 23.96
C THR A 21 -5.53 -37.13 22.95
N ALA A 22 -6.79 -36.94 23.29
CA ALA A 22 -7.81 -36.39 22.39
C ALA A 22 -7.77 -34.85 22.27
N CYS A 23 -6.94 -34.16 23.05
CA CYS A 23 -6.73 -32.71 22.97
C CYS A 23 -5.48 -32.30 22.17
N ALA A 24 -4.94 -33.17 21.30
CA ALA A 24 -3.96 -32.74 20.31
C ALA A 24 -4.68 -31.78 19.35
N THR A 25 -4.53 -30.48 19.59
CA THR A 25 -4.98 -29.44 18.64
C THR A 25 -4.39 -29.75 17.28
N LYS A 26 -5.25 -29.89 16.28
CA LYS A 26 -4.78 -30.03 14.89
C LYS A 26 -3.83 -28.88 14.61
N PRO A 27 -2.61 -29.14 14.12
CA PRO A 27 -1.69 -28.07 13.75
C PRO A 27 -2.40 -27.09 12.80
N ASP A 28 -2.29 -25.80 13.07
CA ASP A 28 -2.81 -24.79 12.15
C ASP A 28 -2.06 -24.94 10.80
N PRO A 29 -2.76 -25.10 9.66
CA PRO A 29 -2.12 -25.15 8.35
C PRO A 29 -1.19 -23.97 8.04
N MET A 30 -1.27 -22.89 8.83
CA MET A 30 -0.42 -21.71 8.71
C MET A 30 0.77 -21.71 9.68
N ASP A 31 0.88 -22.66 10.61
CA ASP A 31 1.96 -22.69 11.60
C ASP A 31 3.36 -22.79 10.98
N ASP A 32 3.50 -23.45 9.84
CA ASP A 32 4.74 -23.62 9.09
C ASP A 32 4.94 -22.57 7.97
N LYS A 33 4.01 -21.61 7.84
CA LYS A 33 4.00 -20.61 6.76
C LYS A 33 4.30 -19.21 7.29
N ALA A 34 4.85 -18.40 6.41
CA ALA A 34 5.07 -16.97 6.59
C ALA A 34 4.40 -16.21 5.44
N THR A 35 4.12 -14.95 5.68
CA THR A 35 3.70 -13.99 4.63
C THR A 35 4.85 -13.05 4.31
N ALA A 36 4.99 -12.68 3.03
CA ALA A 36 5.94 -11.69 2.57
C ALA A 36 5.26 -10.58 1.78
N SER A 37 5.69 -9.35 1.99
CA SER A 37 5.50 -8.30 1.00
C SER A 37 6.34 -8.61 -0.24
N ILE A 38 5.90 -8.16 -1.40
CA ILE A 38 6.58 -8.31 -2.68
C ILE A 38 7.21 -6.97 -3.06
N THR A 39 8.45 -6.99 -3.49
CA THR A 39 9.11 -5.87 -4.16
C THR A 39 9.82 -6.36 -5.43
N SER A 40 10.11 -5.47 -6.38
CA SER A 40 10.72 -5.85 -7.66
C SER A 40 11.91 -4.98 -8.03
N TYR A 41 12.81 -5.55 -8.81
CA TYR A 41 13.96 -4.91 -9.44
C TYR A 41 13.99 -5.29 -10.91
N ASN A 42 14.01 -4.32 -11.79
CA ASN A 42 14.04 -4.52 -13.22
C ASN A 42 15.42 -4.15 -13.78
N HIS A 43 16.16 -5.15 -14.26
CA HIS A 43 17.49 -5.00 -14.85
C HIS A 43 17.44 -4.94 -16.40
N THR A 44 16.25 -4.69 -16.97
CA THR A 44 16.03 -4.65 -18.40
C THR A 44 15.67 -3.26 -18.88
N PRO A 45 15.81 -2.98 -20.18
CA PRO A 45 15.39 -1.72 -20.79
C PRO A 45 13.85 -1.59 -20.90
N ASP A 46 13.10 -2.67 -20.68
CA ASP A 46 11.67 -2.69 -20.87
C ASP A 46 10.94 -2.16 -19.63
N TYR A 47 9.74 -1.62 -19.84
CA TYR A 47 8.80 -1.31 -18.78
C TYR A 47 7.97 -2.54 -18.44
N ILE A 48 7.89 -2.89 -17.17
CA ILE A 48 7.00 -3.93 -16.65
C ILE A 48 5.76 -3.24 -16.11
N HIS A 49 4.62 -3.37 -16.85
CA HIS A 49 3.37 -2.73 -16.47
C HIS A 49 2.76 -3.35 -15.22
N GLN A 50 2.86 -4.67 -15.13
CA GLN A 50 2.31 -5.46 -14.03
C GLN A 50 3.01 -6.80 -13.96
N PHE A 51 3.11 -7.33 -12.76
CA PHE A 51 3.53 -8.71 -12.55
C PHE A 51 2.76 -9.34 -11.40
N TYR A 52 2.75 -10.66 -11.39
CA TYR A 52 2.08 -11.49 -10.39
C TYR A 52 3.03 -12.59 -9.94
N VAL A 53 2.95 -12.96 -8.67
CA VAL A 53 3.62 -14.12 -8.08
C VAL A 53 2.55 -15.00 -7.47
N ASP A 54 2.40 -16.23 -7.97
CA ASP A 54 1.32 -17.16 -7.59
C ASP A 54 -0.07 -16.50 -7.57
N GLY A 55 -0.34 -15.67 -8.59
CA GLY A 55 -1.59 -14.93 -8.73
C GLY A 55 -1.69 -13.64 -7.88
N THR A 56 -0.77 -13.39 -6.96
CA THR A 56 -0.73 -12.14 -6.18
C THR A 56 -0.09 -11.04 -7.01
N TRP A 57 -0.79 -9.92 -7.18
CA TRP A 57 -0.29 -8.75 -7.89
C TRP A 57 0.92 -8.14 -7.16
N GLY A 58 2.02 -7.91 -7.88
CA GLY A 58 3.28 -7.39 -7.33
C GLY A 58 3.58 -5.93 -7.72
N GLY A 59 2.74 -5.33 -8.57
CA GLY A 59 2.92 -3.95 -9.02
C GLY A 59 3.50 -3.82 -10.42
N ASN A 60 4.21 -2.72 -10.65
CA ASN A 60 4.93 -2.39 -11.88
C ASN A 60 6.40 -2.10 -11.58
N SER A 61 7.24 -2.13 -12.60
CA SER A 61 8.66 -1.81 -12.47
C SER A 61 9.19 -1.07 -13.69
N PHE A 62 9.79 0.11 -13.48
CA PHE A 62 10.42 0.87 -14.54
C PHE A 62 11.74 0.24 -14.98
N ALA A 63 12.16 0.50 -16.21
CA ALA A 63 13.46 0.08 -16.73
C ALA A 63 14.59 0.48 -15.79
N TYR A 64 15.49 -0.45 -15.50
CA TYR A 64 16.65 -0.26 -14.63
C TYR A 64 16.31 0.37 -13.28
N GLY A 65 15.14 0.00 -12.71
CA GLY A 65 14.63 0.54 -11.44
C GLY A 65 14.05 -0.53 -10.52
N GLY A 66 13.51 -0.11 -9.38
CA GLY A 66 12.86 -1.02 -8.42
C GLY A 66 13.09 -0.66 -6.97
N GLY A 67 12.71 -1.56 -6.05
CA GLY A 67 12.98 -1.48 -4.61
C GLY A 67 12.19 -0.43 -3.83
N GLY A 68 11.40 0.41 -4.49
CA GLY A 68 10.68 1.52 -3.86
C GLY A 68 9.22 1.23 -3.50
N LYS A 69 8.71 0.05 -3.85
CA LYS A 69 7.30 -0.34 -3.61
C LYS A 69 7.24 -1.70 -2.94
N PHE A 70 6.35 -1.82 -1.97
CA PHE A 70 6.03 -3.07 -1.28
C PHE A 70 4.54 -3.33 -1.42
N VAL A 71 4.19 -4.49 -1.98
CA VAL A 71 2.80 -4.93 -2.16
C VAL A 71 2.56 -6.15 -1.31
N CYS A 72 1.48 -6.22 -0.59
CA CYS A 72 1.12 -7.39 0.22
C CYS A 72 0.32 -8.38 -0.62
N CYS A 73 0.32 -9.65 -0.38
CA CYS A 73 1.32 -10.49 0.29
C CYS A 73 1.30 -11.86 -0.38
N VAL A 74 2.42 -12.54 -0.43
CA VAL A 74 2.51 -13.96 -0.79
C VAL A 74 2.73 -14.80 0.45
N VAL A 75 2.29 -16.06 0.39
CA VAL A 75 2.46 -17.04 1.48
C VAL A 75 3.49 -18.07 1.04
N TYR A 76 4.44 -18.37 1.91
CA TYR A 76 5.53 -19.32 1.64
C TYR A 76 5.93 -20.06 2.92
N PRO A 77 6.62 -21.22 2.85
CA PRO A 77 7.08 -21.93 4.04
C PRO A 77 8.07 -21.12 4.88
N LYS A 78 7.98 -21.15 6.20
CA LYS A 78 8.98 -20.53 7.10
C LYS A 78 10.39 -21.10 6.90
N ALA A 79 10.48 -22.40 6.67
CA ALA A 79 11.72 -23.10 6.38
C ALA A 79 11.84 -23.39 4.87
N TRP A 80 12.97 -23.01 4.28
CA TRP A 80 13.25 -23.33 2.90
C TRP A 80 13.42 -24.85 2.71
N ARG A 81 12.98 -25.35 1.55
CA ARG A 81 13.17 -26.74 1.12
C ARG A 81 13.51 -26.81 -0.38
N PRO A 82 14.29 -27.83 -0.80
CA PRO A 82 14.54 -28.03 -2.23
C PRO A 82 13.26 -28.17 -3.04
N GLY A 83 13.26 -27.64 -4.27
CA GLY A 83 12.11 -27.68 -5.18
C GLY A 83 11.02 -26.65 -4.89
N LEU A 84 11.23 -25.71 -3.96
CA LEU A 84 10.30 -24.61 -3.73
C LEU A 84 10.32 -23.66 -4.94
N THR A 85 9.17 -23.48 -5.58
CA THR A 85 8.99 -22.62 -6.76
C THR A 85 7.79 -21.71 -6.58
N ALA A 86 7.71 -20.65 -7.38
CA ALA A 86 6.52 -19.85 -7.57
C ALA A 86 6.33 -19.54 -9.07
N THR A 87 5.09 -19.36 -9.50
CA THR A 87 4.77 -18.93 -10.85
C THR A 87 4.82 -17.41 -10.93
N VAL A 88 5.69 -16.88 -11.79
CA VAL A 88 5.76 -15.44 -12.06
C VAL A 88 5.16 -15.18 -13.43
N LYS A 89 4.19 -14.27 -13.49
CA LYS A 89 3.57 -13.80 -14.72
C LYS A 89 3.74 -12.30 -14.82
N TRP A 90 4.21 -11.78 -15.97
CA TRP A 90 4.47 -10.34 -16.12
C TRP A 90 4.24 -9.86 -17.55
N THR A 91 4.15 -8.55 -17.72
CA THR A 91 4.07 -7.92 -19.04
C THR A 91 5.26 -7.00 -19.25
N THR A 92 5.78 -6.98 -20.48
CA THR A 92 6.81 -6.02 -20.91
C THR A 92 6.31 -5.20 -22.09
N SER A 93 6.78 -3.94 -22.18
CA SER A 93 6.71 -3.11 -23.38
C SER A 93 7.93 -2.19 -23.44
N SER A 94 8.08 -1.47 -24.54
CA SER A 94 9.11 -0.43 -24.61
C SER A 94 8.97 0.58 -23.48
N SER A 95 10.10 1.01 -22.91
CA SER A 95 10.16 2.15 -21.98
C SER A 95 10.21 3.50 -22.69
N ASP A 96 10.35 3.50 -24.02
CA ASP A 96 10.29 4.74 -24.81
C ASP A 96 8.88 5.32 -24.77
N PRO A 97 8.67 6.54 -24.23
CA PRO A 97 7.37 7.17 -24.15
C PRO A 97 6.78 7.52 -25.55
N ASN A 98 7.60 7.49 -26.60
CA ASN A 98 7.19 7.71 -27.99
C ASN A 98 7.06 6.42 -28.79
N ALA A 99 7.21 5.25 -28.18
CA ALA A 99 7.01 3.97 -28.83
C ALA A 99 5.59 3.85 -29.40
N THR A 100 5.48 3.25 -30.59
CA THR A 100 4.21 3.03 -31.29
C THR A 100 4.12 1.59 -31.78
N GLY A 101 2.93 1.22 -32.26
CA GLY A 101 2.71 -0.13 -32.80
C GLY A 101 2.86 -1.22 -31.74
N ASP A 102 3.53 -2.30 -32.11
CA ASP A 102 3.70 -3.47 -31.24
C ASP A 102 4.62 -3.21 -30.04
N ALA A 103 5.66 -2.38 -30.22
CA ALA A 103 6.58 -2.02 -29.13
C ALA A 103 5.91 -1.31 -27.95
N ALA A 104 4.82 -0.59 -28.19
CA ALA A 104 4.04 0.09 -27.14
C ALA A 104 3.05 -0.84 -26.41
N LYS A 105 2.77 -2.02 -26.96
CA LYS A 105 1.80 -2.96 -26.39
C LYS A 105 2.43 -3.82 -25.30
N PRO A 106 1.67 -4.17 -24.25
CA PRO A 106 2.12 -5.15 -23.26
C PRO A 106 2.21 -6.56 -23.85
N HIS A 107 3.36 -7.21 -23.73
CA HIS A 107 3.60 -8.61 -24.08
C HIS A 107 3.67 -9.46 -22.82
N TRP A 108 2.85 -10.52 -22.75
CA TRP A 108 2.78 -11.41 -21.60
C TRP A 108 3.89 -12.45 -21.61
N HIS A 109 4.44 -12.68 -20.43
CA HIS A 109 5.42 -13.72 -20.12
C HIS A 109 4.97 -14.48 -18.88
N GLU A 110 5.39 -15.75 -18.78
CA GLU A 110 5.13 -16.58 -17.60
C GLU A 110 6.28 -17.57 -17.43
N ALA A 111 6.70 -17.79 -16.19
CA ALA A 111 7.72 -18.76 -15.82
C ALA A 111 7.48 -19.35 -14.44
N VAL A 112 7.78 -20.64 -14.28
CA VAL A 112 7.91 -21.27 -12.96
C VAL A 112 9.34 -21.07 -12.49
N VAL A 113 9.53 -20.31 -11.40
CA VAL A 113 10.82 -19.82 -10.93
C VAL A 113 11.13 -20.43 -9.57
N PRO A 114 12.34 -21.02 -9.36
CA PRO A 114 12.73 -21.49 -8.04
C PRO A 114 12.89 -20.31 -7.05
N ILE A 115 12.37 -20.48 -5.82
CA ILE A 115 12.67 -19.57 -4.72
C ILE A 115 14.03 -19.96 -4.15
N GLU A 116 14.98 -19.04 -4.19
CA GLU A 116 16.34 -19.26 -3.74
C GLU A 116 16.39 -19.57 -2.24
N LYS A 117 17.46 -20.26 -1.82
CA LYS A 117 17.61 -20.67 -0.42
C LYS A 117 17.64 -19.45 0.51
N TYR A 118 16.79 -19.47 1.51
CA TYR A 118 16.76 -18.49 2.60
C TYR A 118 16.91 -19.20 3.95
N VAL A 119 17.39 -18.49 4.94
CA VAL A 119 17.57 -19.00 6.33
C VAL A 119 16.59 -18.37 7.31
N GLU A 120 16.02 -17.23 6.94
CA GLU A 120 15.05 -16.48 7.72
C GLU A 120 13.93 -15.96 6.82
N THR A 121 12.78 -15.68 7.40
CA THR A 121 11.64 -15.08 6.69
C THR A 121 11.92 -13.61 6.40
N GLY A 122 11.33 -13.07 5.31
CA GLY A 122 11.55 -11.69 4.91
C GLY A 122 10.67 -11.30 3.72
N THR A 123 11.01 -10.21 3.07
CA THR A 123 10.37 -9.73 1.84
C THR A 123 10.72 -10.63 0.65
N LEU A 124 9.78 -10.87 -0.24
CA LEU A 124 10.03 -11.50 -1.53
C LEU A 124 10.49 -10.44 -2.55
N HIS A 125 11.72 -10.58 -3.02
CA HIS A 125 12.33 -9.74 -4.03
C HIS A 125 12.27 -10.45 -5.39
N VAL A 126 11.64 -9.82 -6.38
CA VAL A 126 11.53 -10.32 -7.75
C VAL A 126 12.51 -9.54 -8.62
N HIS A 127 13.52 -10.20 -9.16
CA HIS A 127 14.47 -9.61 -10.11
C HIS A 127 14.13 -10.04 -11.52
N PHE A 128 13.76 -9.08 -12.37
CA PHE A 128 13.61 -9.26 -13.80
C PHE A 128 14.96 -8.99 -14.47
N LEU A 129 15.54 -9.99 -15.09
CA LEU A 129 16.86 -9.97 -15.69
C LEU A 129 16.74 -10.02 -17.23
N PRO A 130 17.80 -9.67 -17.96
CA PRO A 130 17.85 -9.86 -19.42
C PRO A 130 17.46 -11.28 -19.86
N GLU A 131 17.05 -11.42 -21.11
CA GLU A 131 16.65 -12.67 -21.72
C GLU A 131 15.42 -13.35 -21.06
N GLY A 132 14.55 -12.56 -20.42
CA GLY A 132 13.35 -13.06 -19.75
C GLY A 132 13.60 -13.89 -18.49
N LYS A 133 14.82 -13.84 -17.95
CA LYS A 133 15.16 -14.54 -16.71
C LYS A 133 14.56 -13.82 -15.51
N VAL A 134 14.07 -14.61 -14.53
CA VAL A 134 13.54 -14.09 -13.26
C VAL A 134 14.22 -14.80 -12.10
N ARG A 135 14.55 -14.08 -11.03
CA ARG A 135 15.03 -14.64 -9.76
C ARG A 135 14.11 -14.24 -8.62
N LEU A 136 13.86 -15.15 -7.70
CA LEU A 136 13.04 -14.98 -6.52
C LEU A 136 13.89 -15.15 -5.24
N ILE A 137 13.99 -14.09 -4.46
CA ILE A 137 14.86 -14.05 -3.28
C ILE A 137 14.03 -13.60 -2.09
N ILE A 138 14.10 -14.35 -0.98
CA ILE A 138 13.52 -13.94 0.30
C ILE A 138 14.62 -13.38 1.18
N SER A 139 14.47 -12.12 1.60
CA SER A 139 15.49 -11.43 2.40
C SER A 139 14.87 -10.28 3.20
N ASN A 140 15.46 -9.99 4.36
CA ASN A 140 15.23 -8.76 5.13
C ASN A 140 16.10 -7.58 4.65
N TRP A 141 17.04 -7.85 3.73
CA TRP A 141 17.92 -6.87 3.13
C TRP A 141 17.46 -6.54 1.72
N VAL A 142 17.67 -5.31 1.28
CA VAL A 142 17.32 -4.84 -0.07
C VAL A 142 18.54 -4.87 -0.98
N ALA A 143 18.34 -4.90 -2.29
CA ALA A 143 19.44 -4.81 -3.27
C ALA A 143 20.31 -3.57 -3.01
N GLY A 144 21.63 -3.74 -3.11
CA GLY A 144 22.61 -2.72 -2.73
C GLY A 144 23.10 -2.80 -1.29
N HIS A 145 22.41 -3.52 -0.40
CA HIS A 145 22.91 -3.76 0.96
C HIS A 145 23.96 -4.89 0.95
N PRO A 146 25.09 -4.79 1.71
CA PRO A 146 26.16 -5.80 1.69
C PRO A 146 25.72 -7.23 2.08
N LYS A 147 24.66 -7.38 2.86
CA LYS A 147 24.10 -8.67 3.28
C LYS A 147 23.01 -9.21 2.35
N TYR A 148 22.66 -8.46 1.31
CA TYR A 148 21.64 -8.92 0.35
C TYR A 148 22.20 -10.08 -0.48
N PRO A 149 21.50 -11.25 -0.52
CA PRO A 149 22.04 -12.43 -1.20
C PRO A 149 21.82 -12.41 -2.72
N GLY A 150 21.04 -11.47 -3.22
CA GLY A 150 20.63 -11.39 -4.62
C GLY A 150 21.52 -10.47 -5.47
N PRO A 151 21.06 -10.16 -6.70
CA PRO A 151 21.73 -9.21 -7.57
C PRO A 151 21.88 -7.83 -6.93
N ALA A 152 22.87 -7.07 -7.37
CA ALA A 152 23.01 -5.67 -7.01
C ALA A 152 21.77 -4.87 -7.46
N TYR A 153 21.65 -3.64 -7.00
CA TYR A 153 20.60 -2.73 -7.49
C TYR A 153 20.78 -2.51 -9.02
N PRO A 154 19.68 -2.44 -9.79
CA PRO A 154 19.77 -2.19 -11.22
C PRO A 154 20.52 -0.91 -11.54
N VAL A 155 21.43 -0.98 -12.49
CA VAL A 155 22.20 0.19 -12.95
C VAL A 155 21.74 0.56 -14.36
N LYS A 156 21.27 1.78 -14.50
CA LYS A 156 20.84 2.33 -15.78
C LYS A 156 22.08 2.63 -16.63
N PRO A 157 22.21 2.08 -17.85
CA PRO A 157 23.29 2.44 -18.77
C PRO A 157 23.30 3.93 -19.09
N ALA A 158 24.49 4.49 -19.28
CA ALA A 158 24.64 5.93 -19.52
C ALA A 158 23.98 6.40 -20.83
N ASP A 159 23.91 5.51 -21.81
CA ASP A 159 23.30 5.72 -23.13
C ASP A 159 21.79 5.39 -23.15
N PHE A 160 21.24 4.87 -22.05
CA PHE A 160 19.82 4.58 -21.93
C PHE A 160 19.03 5.86 -21.61
N HIS A 161 18.57 6.53 -22.63
CA HIS A 161 17.70 7.69 -22.55
C HIS A 161 16.74 7.70 -23.75
N PHE A 162 15.60 8.34 -23.56
CA PHE A 162 14.62 8.55 -24.62
C PHE A 162 14.32 10.04 -24.75
N GLU A 163 13.97 10.46 -25.96
CA GLU A 163 13.42 11.79 -26.18
C GLU A 163 12.16 11.99 -25.30
N PRO A 164 11.97 13.18 -24.75
CA PRO A 164 10.75 13.48 -24.02
C PRO A 164 9.51 13.16 -24.84
N TRP A 165 8.48 12.70 -24.18
CA TRP A 165 7.21 12.45 -24.88
C TRP A 165 6.75 13.69 -25.62
N LYS A 166 6.46 13.53 -26.92
CA LYS A 166 6.08 14.63 -27.83
C LYS A 166 4.86 15.43 -27.35
N GLY A 167 3.98 14.81 -26.59
CA GLY A 167 2.85 15.44 -25.91
C GLY A 167 3.13 16.06 -24.55
N ALA A 168 4.35 15.93 -24.01
CA ALA A 168 4.68 16.31 -22.63
C ALA A 168 4.39 17.80 -22.34
N ALA A 169 4.73 18.68 -23.27
CA ALA A 169 4.51 20.12 -23.10
C ALA A 169 3.00 20.46 -23.03
N SER A 170 2.18 19.84 -23.91
CA SER A 170 0.74 20.06 -23.92
C SER A 170 0.06 19.48 -22.68
N GLU A 171 0.49 18.30 -22.22
CA GLU A 171 -0.03 17.69 -21.00
C GLU A 171 0.39 18.49 -19.75
N ALA A 172 1.63 18.95 -19.69
CA ALA A 172 2.08 19.80 -18.58
C ALA A 172 1.28 21.11 -18.52
N ALA A 173 1.01 21.73 -19.67
CA ALA A 173 0.17 22.92 -19.76
C ALA A 173 -1.28 22.63 -19.33
N ALA A 174 -1.85 21.49 -19.73
CA ALA A 174 -3.20 21.08 -19.31
C ALA A 174 -3.28 20.83 -17.81
N ARG A 175 -2.30 20.13 -17.25
CA ARG A 175 -2.20 19.90 -15.78
C ARG A 175 -2.04 21.19 -15.00
N ALA A 176 -1.22 22.13 -15.49
CA ALA A 176 -1.03 23.43 -14.87
C ALA A 176 -2.33 24.25 -14.86
N ARG A 177 -3.10 24.23 -15.96
CA ARG A 177 -4.43 24.87 -16.03
C ARG A 177 -5.40 24.26 -15.03
N ALA A 178 -5.54 22.93 -15.01
CA ALA A 178 -6.43 22.24 -14.08
C ALA A 178 -6.06 22.52 -12.60
N GLN A 179 -4.77 22.60 -12.28
CA GLN A 179 -4.32 22.97 -10.94
C GLN A 179 -4.64 24.42 -10.60
N ALA A 180 -4.48 25.33 -11.55
CA ALA A 180 -4.80 26.75 -11.35
C ALA A 180 -6.31 26.95 -11.11
N GLU A 181 -7.16 26.28 -11.92
CA GLU A 181 -8.62 26.28 -11.75
C GLU A 181 -9.04 25.69 -10.41
N GLY A 182 -8.45 24.57 -9.99
CA GLY A 182 -8.71 23.97 -8.68
C GLY A 182 -8.33 24.89 -7.53
N ARG A 183 -7.19 25.57 -7.59
CA ARG A 183 -6.77 26.57 -6.58
C ARG A 183 -7.74 27.76 -6.55
N ALA A 184 -8.13 28.28 -7.71
CA ALA A 184 -9.08 29.39 -7.80
C ALA A 184 -10.44 29.01 -7.21
N ALA A 185 -10.93 27.80 -7.45
CA ALA A 185 -12.19 27.31 -6.88
C ALA A 185 -12.12 27.25 -5.32
N VAL A 186 -11.05 26.64 -4.78
CA VAL A 186 -10.84 26.59 -3.31
C VAL A 186 -10.72 27.99 -2.71
N GLU A 187 -10.02 28.89 -3.38
CA GLU A 187 -9.88 30.27 -2.91
C GLU A 187 -11.20 31.04 -2.93
N ALA A 188 -12.04 30.82 -3.95
CA ALA A 188 -13.37 31.38 -4.02
C ALA A 188 -14.29 30.85 -2.90
N GLU A 189 -14.26 29.54 -2.64
CA GLU A 189 -15.01 28.93 -1.55
C GLU A 189 -14.57 29.49 -0.17
N MET A 190 -13.27 29.57 0.06
CA MET A 190 -12.72 30.16 1.30
C MET A 190 -13.09 31.62 1.46
N ARG A 191 -13.17 32.38 0.36
CA ARG A 191 -13.63 33.79 0.38
C ARG A 191 -15.11 33.86 0.72
N ALA A 192 -15.94 33.00 0.17
CA ALA A 192 -17.37 32.93 0.48
C ALA A 192 -17.62 32.57 1.95
N LEU A 193 -16.89 31.58 2.46
CA LEU A 193 -16.97 31.20 3.89
C LEU A 193 -16.54 32.36 4.83
N ARG A 194 -15.50 33.08 4.50
CA ARG A 194 -15.07 34.27 5.28
C ARG A 194 -16.11 35.40 5.23
N ALA A 195 -16.74 35.62 4.07
CA ALA A 195 -17.79 36.61 3.95
C ALA A 195 -19.04 36.22 4.74
N ALA A 196 -19.40 34.93 4.76
CA ALA A 196 -20.54 34.45 5.55
C ALA A 196 -20.29 34.48 7.07
N SER A 197 -19.04 34.36 7.50
CA SER A 197 -18.64 34.42 8.91
C SER A 197 -18.23 35.82 9.40
N ALA A 198 -18.29 36.83 8.52
CA ALA A 198 -18.02 38.21 8.94
C ALA A 198 -19.09 38.67 9.95
N PRO A 199 -18.73 39.30 11.10
CA PRO A 199 -19.70 39.83 12.03
C PRO A 199 -20.59 40.85 11.31
N GLN A 200 -21.91 40.65 11.37
CA GLN A 200 -22.84 41.70 10.92
C GLN A 200 -22.56 42.98 11.73
N ALA A 201 -22.32 44.05 11.04
CA ALA A 201 -22.19 45.35 11.71
C ALA A 201 -23.43 45.53 12.57
N PRO A 202 -23.27 46.03 13.85
CA PRO A 202 -24.40 46.24 14.69
C PRO A 202 -25.35 47.19 13.94
N SER A 203 -26.61 46.77 13.78
CA SER A 203 -27.67 47.62 13.25
C SER A 203 -27.66 48.90 14.08
N THR A 204 -27.42 50.05 13.46
CA THR A 204 -27.49 51.36 14.09
C THR A 204 -28.85 51.46 14.77
N PRO A 205 -28.92 51.71 16.10
CA PRO A 205 -30.21 51.89 16.74
C PRO A 205 -30.88 53.11 16.07
N SER A 206 -32.10 52.88 15.59
CA SER A 206 -32.97 53.95 15.08
C SER A 206 -32.95 55.10 16.10
N SER A 207 -32.74 56.32 15.57
CA SER A 207 -32.71 57.60 16.30
C SER A 207 -33.72 57.62 17.45
N PRO A 208 -33.33 58.11 18.64
CA PRO A 208 -34.25 58.25 19.77
C PRO A 208 -35.18 59.43 19.52
N LYS A 209 -36.20 59.31 18.73
CA LYS A 209 -37.39 60.18 18.69
C LYS A 209 -38.49 59.39 19.36
N ASP A 210 -38.97 59.92 20.46
CA ASP A 210 -40.11 59.50 21.27
C ASP A 210 -39.81 58.79 22.59
N VAL A 211 -38.81 59.26 23.31
CA VAL A 211 -38.84 59.09 24.77
C VAL A 211 -39.52 60.34 25.33
N GLN A 212 -40.85 60.28 25.56
CA GLN A 212 -41.64 61.26 26.24
C GLN A 212 -41.24 61.16 27.72
N LEU A 213 -40.55 62.21 28.20
CA LEU A 213 -40.20 62.36 29.62
C LEU A 213 -41.48 62.46 30.44
N PRO A 214 -41.62 61.78 31.57
CA PRO A 214 -42.75 62.00 32.48
C PRO A 214 -42.72 63.41 33.00
N PRO A 215 -43.90 64.01 33.23
CA PRO A 215 -44.00 65.35 33.73
C PRO A 215 -43.36 65.48 35.15
N PRO A 216 -42.74 66.62 35.49
CA PRO A 216 -42.12 66.82 36.81
C PRO A 216 -43.13 66.74 37.97
N PRO A 217 -42.73 66.23 39.13
CA PRO A 217 -43.59 66.09 40.28
C PRO A 217 -44.09 67.47 40.72
N VAL A 218 -45.40 67.61 41.01
CA VAL A 218 -46.06 68.79 41.55
C VAL A 218 -45.64 68.95 43.01
N VAL A 219 -44.96 70.02 43.34
CA VAL A 219 -44.61 70.37 44.71
C VAL A 219 -45.82 70.97 45.36
N PRO A 220 -46.32 70.47 46.49
CA PRO A 220 -47.38 71.11 47.24
C PRO A 220 -46.90 72.49 47.73
N LYS A 221 -47.69 73.52 47.46
CA LYS A 221 -47.49 74.82 48.12
C LYS A 221 -48.00 74.71 49.55
N ASP A 222 -47.06 74.86 50.49
CA ASP A 222 -47.42 75.05 51.88
C ASP A 222 -48.20 76.33 52.03
N GLU A 223 -49.48 76.20 52.48
CA GLU A 223 -50.28 77.28 53.03
C GLU A 223 -49.86 77.50 54.50
N LYS A 224 -49.59 78.70 54.86
CA LYS A 224 -49.29 79.19 56.12
C LYS A 224 -49.99 79.75 57.11
#